data_a2200089207e17569736ecbc59b22520
#
_entry.id   a2200089207e17569736ecbc59b22520
#
_cell.length_a   1.000
_cell.length_b   1.000
_cell.length_c   1.000
_cell.angle_alpha   90.00
_cell.angle_beta   90.00
_cell.angle_gamma   90.00
#
_symmetry.space_group_name_H-M   'P 1'
#
loop_
_entity.id
_entity.type
_entity.pdbx_description
1 polymer ?
#
loop_
_entity_poly.entity_id
_entity_poly.type
_entity_poly.pdbx_seq_one_letter_code
_entity_poly.pdbx_strand_id
1 'polypeptide(L)'
;MRIESIRSFYKNCSEERTQFLARARESAELTLPYLIPPEGHNASTTFPTPFQGMGARGVNNLASKLLLALLPPNSPFFRLVVDYFAMANEGVDVAKVKSEIEESLAKVERAVQAEFETSNIRVAVFEALKHLIVSGNTLMYVPDDGNTRIYGLDSFVAKRDPSGTLLALATKETVTPDTLSDEVRALVAESESTIPSGDGYVKPKGLDLYTGVYREKNRWIVFQEINGVEVAGTRGTYPIGKNPFIPLRFTRIDGEHYGRGFIEEYLGDLRSLEGLTQAIVEGSAASAKVLFLVNPNGTTRLRTLSQSENGAIVQGNADDVSVLQVQKAADFKVAYDVIGMIKERLGFAFLMNTSVQRQAERVTAEEIRYMAQELEDVLGGVYSVLSQEFQLPLVNRVMDKMQKKRRLPKLPKKLIKPTIVTGLEALGRGHDLNKLDVFIQGAAQLLGPEFPTYVNMSDYLKRRATSIGIETAGLIKTAEEIEAEKQAQQQQAAMMQAAGPAINAVGKVTDTAAKGMQQQQQQ
;
A
#
# COMPACT_ATOMS: atom_id res chain seq x y z
N MET A 1 -3.48 -31.40 -2.97
CA MET A 1 -4.68 -31.35 -3.84
C MET A 1 -4.15 -31.26 -5.26
N ARG A 2 -4.64 -32.07 -6.19
CA ARG A 2 -4.27 -31.98 -7.63
C ARG A 2 -5.48 -31.48 -8.40
N ILE A 3 -5.29 -30.49 -9.24
CA ILE A 3 -6.35 -29.96 -10.12
C ILE A 3 -6.13 -30.60 -11.50
N GLU A 4 -7.11 -31.36 -11.97
CA GLU A 4 -7.07 -31.99 -13.30
C GLU A 4 -7.57 -31.03 -14.39
N SER A 5 -8.65 -30.27 -14.11
CA SER A 5 -9.13 -29.18 -14.96
C SER A 5 -9.36 -27.92 -14.13
N ILE A 6 -8.71 -26.83 -14.55
CA ILE A 6 -8.85 -25.52 -13.89
C ILE A 6 -10.25 -24.97 -14.09
N ARG A 7 -10.81 -25.14 -15.28
CA ARG A 7 -12.17 -24.71 -15.62
C ARG A 7 -13.20 -25.32 -14.67
N SER A 8 -13.13 -26.65 -14.44
CA SER A 8 -14.03 -27.33 -13.52
C SER A 8 -13.83 -26.91 -12.08
N PHE A 9 -12.58 -26.73 -11.64
CA PHE A 9 -12.25 -26.19 -10.33
C PHE A 9 -12.80 -24.78 -10.13
N TYR A 10 -12.61 -23.89 -11.13
CA TYR A 10 -13.13 -22.53 -11.09
C TYR A 10 -14.66 -22.51 -10.95
N LYS A 11 -15.35 -23.33 -11.76
CA LYS A 11 -16.81 -23.40 -11.73
C LYS A 11 -17.32 -23.82 -10.34
N ASN A 12 -16.78 -24.88 -9.77
CA ASN A 12 -17.20 -25.38 -8.45
C ASN A 12 -16.94 -24.35 -7.35
N CYS A 13 -15.76 -23.72 -7.32
CA CYS A 13 -15.46 -22.69 -6.33
C CYS A 13 -16.22 -21.38 -6.58
N SER A 14 -16.66 -21.10 -7.81
CA SER A 14 -17.45 -19.91 -8.10
C SER A 14 -18.86 -19.99 -7.49
N GLU A 15 -19.41 -21.18 -7.32
CA GLU A 15 -20.69 -21.39 -6.62
C GLU A 15 -20.56 -21.02 -5.14
N GLU A 16 -19.49 -21.45 -4.48
CA GLU A 16 -19.18 -21.09 -3.07
C GLU A 16 -18.95 -19.59 -2.90
N ARG A 17 -18.39 -18.90 -3.91
CA ARG A 17 -18.12 -17.46 -3.94
C ARG A 17 -19.36 -16.60 -4.14
N THR A 18 -20.45 -17.12 -4.67
CA THR A 18 -21.61 -16.36 -5.17
C THR A 18 -22.15 -15.38 -4.13
N GLN A 19 -22.30 -15.79 -2.87
CA GLN A 19 -22.84 -14.91 -1.82
C GLN A 19 -21.88 -13.77 -1.47
N PHE A 20 -20.57 -14.03 -1.46
CA PHE A 20 -19.54 -13.00 -1.23
C PHE A 20 -19.52 -12.00 -2.37
N LEU A 21 -19.65 -12.47 -3.61
CA LEU A 21 -19.69 -11.61 -4.80
C LEU A 21 -20.95 -10.75 -4.85
N ALA A 22 -22.11 -11.29 -4.45
CA ALA A 22 -23.36 -10.52 -4.39
C ALA A 22 -23.24 -9.34 -3.40
N ARG A 23 -22.74 -9.58 -2.18
CA ARG A 23 -22.50 -8.52 -1.19
C ARG A 23 -21.45 -7.51 -1.67
N ALA A 24 -20.39 -8.00 -2.31
CA ALA A 24 -19.36 -7.14 -2.86
C ALA A 24 -19.88 -6.20 -3.96
N ARG A 25 -20.79 -6.68 -4.84
CA ARG A 25 -21.47 -5.86 -5.84
C ARG A 25 -22.33 -4.80 -5.19
N GLU A 26 -23.13 -5.16 -4.21
CA GLU A 26 -23.95 -4.22 -3.46
C GLU A 26 -23.11 -3.14 -2.76
N SER A 27 -21.99 -3.54 -2.15
CA SER A 27 -21.04 -2.60 -1.57
C SER A 27 -20.42 -1.68 -2.64
N ALA A 28 -20.13 -2.21 -3.82
CA ALA A 28 -19.60 -1.44 -4.93
C ALA A 28 -20.62 -0.45 -5.49
N GLU A 29 -21.89 -0.85 -5.65
CA GLU A 29 -22.98 0.03 -6.14
C GLU A 29 -23.13 1.29 -5.29
N LEU A 30 -22.96 1.19 -3.97
CA LEU A 30 -23.04 2.33 -3.04
C LEU A 30 -21.72 3.10 -2.86
N THR A 31 -20.64 2.66 -3.50
CA THR A 31 -19.30 3.27 -3.36
C THR A 31 -18.64 3.52 -4.71
N LEU A 32 -17.99 2.52 -5.29
CA LEU A 32 -17.25 2.56 -6.55
C LEU A 32 -17.77 1.44 -7.48
N PRO A 33 -18.86 1.65 -8.23
CA PRO A 33 -19.53 0.60 -9.01
C PRO A 33 -18.65 -0.11 -10.03
N TYR A 34 -17.64 0.57 -10.55
CA TYR A 34 -16.70 0.01 -11.55
C TYR A 34 -15.73 -1.04 -10.98
N LEU A 35 -15.55 -1.13 -9.66
CA LEU A 35 -14.62 -2.10 -9.06
C LEU A 35 -15.10 -3.54 -9.20
N ILE A 36 -16.39 -3.78 -9.10
CA ILE A 36 -16.97 -5.12 -9.20
C ILE A 36 -18.18 -5.05 -10.16
N PRO A 37 -17.91 -5.10 -11.44
CA PRO A 37 -18.95 -4.96 -12.45
C PRO A 37 -19.97 -6.11 -12.41
N PRO A 38 -21.21 -5.87 -12.90
CA PRO A 38 -22.20 -6.93 -13.07
C PRO A 38 -21.74 -7.97 -14.09
N GLU A 39 -22.35 -9.16 -14.05
CA GLU A 39 -22.04 -10.21 -15.02
C GLU A 39 -22.40 -9.77 -16.44
N GLY A 40 -21.53 -10.11 -17.39
CA GLY A 40 -21.72 -9.76 -18.80
C GLY A 40 -21.43 -8.30 -19.14
N HIS A 41 -20.83 -7.52 -18.23
CA HIS A 41 -20.40 -6.16 -18.55
C HIS A 41 -19.43 -6.15 -19.74
N ASN A 42 -19.45 -5.07 -20.49
CA ASN A 42 -18.59 -4.81 -21.64
C ASN A 42 -18.16 -3.32 -21.65
N ALA A 43 -17.35 -2.94 -22.62
CA ALA A 43 -16.82 -1.57 -22.73
C ALA A 43 -17.91 -0.48 -22.87
N SER A 44 -19.15 -0.85 -23.27
CA SER A 44 -20.28 0.07 -23.37
C SER A 44 -21.20 0.08 -22.14
N THR A 45 -20.90 -0.70 -21.11
CA THR A 45 -21.68 -0.75 -19.88
C THR A 45 -21.50 0.56 -19.10
N THR A 46 -22.61 1.26 -18.87
CA THR A 46 -22.63 2.45 -17.98
C THR A 46 -22.87 2.02 -16.55
N PHE A 47 -22.05 2.53 -15.64
CA PHE A 47 -22.22 2.29 -14.20
C PHE A 47 -23.07 3.40 -13.59
N PRO A 48 -24.14 3.07 -12.83
CA PRO A 48 -24.90 4.08 -12.12
C PRO A 48 -24.02 4.79 -11.09
N THR A 49 -24.14 6.10 -11.01
CA THR A 49 -23.48 6.91 -9.99
C THR A 49 -24.42 7.09 -8.81
N PRO A 50 -24.03 6.77 -7.58
CA PRO A 50 -24.86 7.03 -6.40
C PRO A 50 -25.18 8.52 -6.22
N PHE A 51 -26.37 8.83 -5.68
CA PHE A 51 -26.76 10.19 -5.32
C PHE A 51 -25.91 10.77 -4.20
N GLN A 52 -25.38 9.90 -3.32
CA GLN A 52 -24.44 10.27 -2.26
C GLN A 52 -23.00 10.06 -2.71
N GLY A 53 -22.11 11.00 -2.44
CA GLY A 53 -20.67 10.86 -2.74
C GLY A 53 -19.84 10.38 -1.55
N MET A 54 -20.48 10.08 -0.41
CA MET A 54 -19.77 9.74 0.84
C MET A 54 -19.06 8.39 0.74
N GLY A 55 -19.70 7.39 0.12
CA GLY A 55 -19.13 6.07 -0.05
C GLY A 55 -17.85 6.09 -0.89
N ALA A 56 -17.89 6.70 -2.08
CA ALA A 56 -16.74 6.81 -2.97
C ALA A 56 -15.59 7.59 -2.33
N ARG A 57 -15.91 8.72 -1.69
CA ARG A 57 -14.93 9.55 -0.99
C ARG A 57 -14.30 8.81 0.19
N GLY A 58 -15.11 8.07 0.97
CA GLY A 58 -14.67 7.28 2.09
C GLY A 58 -13.70 6.18 1.70
N VAL A 59 -14.04 5.39 0.67
CA VAL A 59 -13.17 4.33 0.15
C VAL A 59 -11.82 4.88 -0.31
N ASN A 60 -11.81 5.97 -1.09
CA ASN A 60 -10.58 6.58 -1.57
C ASN A 60 -9.71 7.13 -0.43
N ASN A 61 -10.34 7.77 0.58
CA ASN A 61 -9.62 8.30 1.74
C ASN A 61 -8.99 7.17 2.57
N LEU A 62 -9.78 6.16 2.91
CA LEU A 62 -9.31 5.02 3.70
C LEU A 62 -8.21 4.23 2.96
N ALA A 63 -8.37 3.99 1.65
CA ALA A 63 -7.34 3.35 0.83
C ALA A 63 -6.03 4.15 0.80
N SER A 64 -6.10 5.48 0.70
CA SER A 64 -4.93 6.36 0.73
C SER A 64 -4.21 6.32 2.08
N LYS A 65 -4.95 6.37 3.19
CA LYS A 65 -4.39 6.27 4.54
C LYS A 65 -3.76 4.90 4.80
N LEU A 66 -4.44 3.81 4.39
CA LEU A 66 -3.90 2.45 4.48
C LEU A 66 -2.62 2.29 3.63
N LEU A 67 -2.58 2.85 2.42
CA LEU A 67 -1.39 2.81 1.59
C LEU A 67 -0.19 3.48 2.27
N LEU A 68 -0.40 4.66 2.86
CA LEU A 68 0.65 5.38 3.57
C LEU A 68 1.12 4.64 4.83
N ALA A 69 0.21 3.98 5.54
CA ALA A 69 0.54 3.22 6.74
C ALA A 69 1.26 1.89 6.43
N LEU A 70 0.82 1.17 5.37
CA LEU A 70 1.38 -0.13 5.00
C LEU A 70 2.66 -0.01 4.18
N LEU A 71 2.73 0.97 3.28
CA LEU A 71 3.88 1.24 2.42
C LEU A 71 4.28 2.72 2.53
N PRO A 72 4.84 3.16 3.65
CA PRO A 72 5.23 4.55 3.84
C PRO A 72 6.29 4.97 2.81
N PRO A 73 6.19 6.18 2.22
CA PRO A 73 7.22 6.70 1.34
C PRO A 73 8.48 7.03 2.15
N ASN A 74 9.65 6.75 1.58
CA ASN A 74 10.96 7.09 2.16
C ASN A 74 11.22 6.53 3.58
N SER A 75 10.41 5.59 4.05
CA SER A 75 10.59 4.93 5.34
C SER A 75 10.48 3.42 5.19
N PRO A 76 11.42 2.65 5.73
CA PRO A 76 11.38 1.19 5.63
C PRO A 76 10.24 0.64 6.50
N PHE A 77 9.40 -0.19 5.88
CA PHE A 77 8.28 -0.88 6.54
C PHE A 77 8.60 -2.34 6.88
N PHE A 78 9.78 -2.82 6.54
CA PHE A 78 10.27 -4.16 6.87
C PHE A 78 11.75 -4.10 7.26
N ARG A 79 12.19 -5.13 7.97
CA ARG A 79 13.59 -5.38 8.34
C ARG A 79 14.00 -6.79 7.98
N LEU A 80 15.28 -6.96 7.69
CA LEU A 80 15.92 -8.28 7.59
C LEU A 80 16.53 -8.61 8.95
N VAL A 81 15.93 -9.57 9.64
CA VAL A 81 16.38 -10.00 10.96
C VAL A 81 17.24 -11.24 10.80
N VAL A 82 18.39 -11.23 11.49
CA VAL A 82 19.32 -12.35 11.53
C VAL A 82 19.03 -13.19 12.75
N ASP A 83 18.99 -14.49 12.58
CA ASP A 83 18.97 -15.44 13.68
C ASP A 83 20.40 -15.65 14.22
N TYR A 84 20.79 -14.75 15.10
CA TYR A 84 22.12 -14.80 15.73
C TYR A 84 22.36 -16.06 16.55
N PHE A 85 21.28 -16.65 17.08
CA PHE A 85 21.38 -17.90 17.83
C PHE A 85 21.75 -19.08 16.90
N ALA A 86 21.12 -19.13 15.74
CA ALA A 86 21.47 -20.13 14.73
C ALA A 86 22.92 -19.94 14.21
N MET A 87 23.37 -18.68 14.04
CA MET A 87 24.75 -18.39 13.64
C MET A 87 25.78 -18.81 14.71
N ALA A 88 25.49 -18.55 15.98
CA ALA A 88 26.37 -18.97 17.09
C ALA A 88 26.53 -20.50 17.13
N ASN A 89 25.44 -21.25 16.84
CA ASN A 89 25.48 -22.70 16.77
C ASN A 89 26.30 -23.23 15.57
N GLU A 90 26.49 -22.42 14.52
CA GLU A 90 27.37 -22.73 13.37
C GLU A 90 28.83 -22.32 13.64
N GLY A 91 29.16 -21.84 14.84
CA GLY A 91 30.53 -21.51 15.26
C GLY A 91 31.05 -20.15 14.80
N VAL A 92 30.16 -19.25 14.36
CA VAL A 92 30.52 -17.90 13.93
C VAL A 92 30.62 -16.98 15.15
N ASP A 93 31.72 -16.22 15.27
CA ASP A 93 31.90 -15.19 16.30
C ASP A 93 30.96 -13.99 15.99
N VAL A 94 29.76 -14.08 16.54
CA VAL A 94 28.68 -13.09 16.30
C VAL A 94 29.13 -11.68 16.71
N ALA A 95 29.96 -11.52 17.75
CA ALA A 95 30.34 -10.19 18.23
C ALA A 95 31.18 -9.42 17.19
N LYS A 96 32.01 -10.12 16.42
CA LYS A 96 32.87 -9.50 15.40
C LYS A 96 32.13 -9.16 14.10
N VAL A 97 31.19 -10.03 13.66
CA VAL A 97 30.56 -9.90 12.34
C VAL A 97 29.20 -9.18 12.37
N LYS A 98 28.64 -8.95 13.56
CA LYS A 98 27.30 -8.39 13.72
C LYS A 98 27.14 -7.03 13.02
N SER A 99 28.06 -6.11 13.23
CA SER A 99 28.00 -4.76 12.66
C SER A 99 28.07 -4.76 11.12
N GLU A 100 28.94 -5.60 10.54
CA GLU A 100 29.10 -5.72 9.09
C GLU A 100 27.87 -6.36 8.43
N ILE A 101 27.29 -7.37 9.10
CA ILE A 101 26.05 -8.01 8.60
C ILE A 101 24.90 -7.01 8.64
N GLU A 102 24.70 -6.29 9.74
CA GLU A 102 23.65 -5.29 9.88
C GLU A 102 23.78 -4.17 8.83
N GLU A 103 24.99 -3.70 8.54
CA GLU A 103 25.24 -2.72 7.49
C GLU A 103 24.91 -3.28 6.09
N SER A 104 25.33 -4.51 5.81
CA SER A 104 25.06 -5.18 4.53
C SER A 104 23.57 -5.40 4.33
N LEU A 105 22.83 -5.79 5.37
CA LEU A 105 21.37 -5.96 5.31
C LEU A 105 20.66 -4.64 5.14
N ALA A 106 21.11 -3.57 5.76
CA ALA A 106 20.55 -2.23 5.56
C ALA A 106 20.71 -1.74 4.10
N LYS A 107 21.78 -2.11 3.41
CA LYS A 107 21.96 -1.84 1.97
C LYS A 107 20.94 -2.63 1.13
N VAL A 108 20.68 -3.90 1.48
CA VAL A 108 19.67 -4.73 0.82
C VAL A 108 18.27 -4.17 1.06
N GLU A 109 17.92 -3.79 2.30
CA GLU A 109 16.64 -3.17 2.65
C GLU A 109 16.39 -1.92 1.82
N ARG A 110 17.37 -1.02 1.71
CA ARG A 110 17.28 0.19 0.88
C ARG A 110 17.09 -0.11 -0.60
N ALA A 111 17.80 -1.10 -1.14
CA ALA A 111 17.65 -1.50 -2.54
C ALA A 111 16.24 -2.07 -2.83
N VAL A 112 15.68 -2.86 -1.91
CA VAL A 112 14.30 -3.37 -2.03
C VAL A 112 13.29 -2.23 -1.92
N GLN A 113 13.49 -1.29 -1.02
CA GLN A 113 12.63 -0.12 -0.90
C GLN A 113 12.64 0.74 -2.18
N ALA A 114 13.80 0.97 -2.77
CA ALA A 114 13.89 1.68 -4.05
C ALA A 114 13.12 0.97 -5.18
N GLU A 115 13.08 -0.38 -5.18
CA GLU A 115 12.26 -1.14 -6.15
C GLU A 115 10.77 -0.91 -5.92
N PHE A 116 10.29 -0.79 -4.67
CA PHE A 116 8.89 -0.44 -4.37
C PHE A 116 8.52 0.96 -4.88
N GLU A 117 9.44 1.90 -4.84
CA GLU A 117 9.20 3.28 -5.27
C GLU A 117 9.27 3.45 -6.79
N THR A 118 10.17 2.70 -7.46
CA THR A 118 10.38 2.81 -8.90
C THR A 118 9.46 1.93 -9.74
N SER A 119 8.81 0.92 -9.12
CA SER A 119 7.90 0.01 -9.80
C SER A 119 6.44 0.47 -9.70
N ASN A 120 5.54 -0.18 -10.48
CA ASN A 120 4.11 0.06 -10.40
C ASN A 120 3.42 -0.53 -9.14
N ILE A 121 4.18 -1.11 -8.21
CA ILE A 121 3.62 -1.83 -7.04
C ILE A 121 2.75 -0.90 -6.19
N ARG A 122 3.15 0.34 -5.94
CA ARG A 122 2.34 1.28 -5.12
C ARG A 122 0.98 1.57 -5.74
N VAL A 123 0.93 1.74 -7.06
CA VAL A 123 -0.33 1.98 -7.80
C VAL A 123 -1.22 0.73 -7.72
N ALA A 124 -0.65 -0.44 -7.96
CA ALA A 124 -1.38 -1.70 -7.85
C ALA A 124 -1.88 -1.97 -6.41
N VAL A 125 -1.09 -1.64 -5.39
CA VAL A 125 -1.51 -1.76 -3.99
C VAL A 125 -2.65 -0.82 -3.65
N PHE A 126 -2.64 0.41 -4.17
CA PHE A 126 -3.76 1.34 -3.98
C PHE A 126 -5.07 0.80 -4.56
N GLU A 127 -5.00 0.20 -5.75
CA GLU A 127 -6.13 -0.51 -6.36
C GLU A 127 -6.57 -1.71 -5.52
N ALA A 128 -5.62 -2.55 -5.08
CA ALA A 128 -5.90 -3.69 -4.22
C ALA A 128 -6.59 -3.29 -2.91
N LEU A 129 -6.17 -2.18 -2.29
CA LEU A 129 -6.79 -1.68 -1.06
C LEU A 129 -8.24 -1.23 -1.28
N LYS A 130 -8.57 -0.62 -2.42
CA LYS A 130 -9.97 -0.31 -2.76
C LYS A 130 -10.81 -1.58 -2.87
N HIS A 131 -10.32 -2.61 -3.57
CA HIS A 131 -10.98 -3.90 -3.63
C HIS A 131 -11.16 -4.54 -2.25
N LEU A 132 -10.14 -4.48 -1.39
CA LEU A 132 -10.22 -5.00 -0.03
C LEU A 132 -11.27 -4.28 0.81
N ILE A 133 -11.31 -2.96 0.77
CA ILE A 133 -12.30 -2.16 1.53
C ILE A 133 -13.72 -2.48 1.05
N VAL A 134 -13.94 -2.58 -0.26
CA VAL A 134 -15.27 -2.76 -0.85
C VAL A 134 -15.72 -4.22 -0.79
N SER A 135 -14.89 -5.17 -1.25
CA SER A 135 -15.27 -6.59 -1.40
C SER A 135 -14.68 -7.51 -0.33
N GLY A 136 -13.76 -7.00 0.47
CA GLY A 136 -13.02 -7.82 1.44
C GLY A 136 -11.98 -8.74 0.84
N ASN A 137 -11.88 -8.82 -0.50
CA ASN A 137 -11.04 -9.80 -1.19
C ASN A 137 -10.42 -9.21 -2.44
N THR A 138 -9.16 -9.56 -2.69
CA THR A 138 -8.49 -9.29 -3.95
C THR A 138 -7.33 -10.27 -4.15
N LEU A 139 -6.92 -10.46 -5.39
CA LEU A 139 -5.75 -11.26 -5.72
C LEU A 139 -4.70 -10.37 -6.40
N MET A 140 -3.52 -10.30 -5.80
CA MET A 140 -2.38 -9.60 -6.36
C MET A 140 -1.48 -10.60 -7.10
N TYR A 141 -1.13 -10.31 -8.35
CA TYR A 141 -0.18 -11.08 -9.14
C TYR A 141 1.08 -10.26 -9.39
N VAL A 142 2.21 -10.73 -8.85
CA VAL A 142 3.53 -10.11 -8.98
C VAL A 142 4.42 -11.01 -9.85
N PRO A 143 4.45 -10.82 -11.18
CA PRO A 143 5.24 -11.63 -12.09
C PRO A 143 6.75 -11.41 -11.91
N ASP A 144 7.56 -12.34 -12.45
CA ASP A 144 9.02 -12.17 -12.53
C ASP A 144 9.37 -11.00 -13.46
N ASP A 145 8.65 -10.89 -14.58
CA ASP A 145 8.77 -9.82 -15.57
C ASP A 145 7.41 -9.14 -15.81
N GLY A 146 7.44 -7.85 -16.08
CA GLY A 146 6.23 -7.05 -16.28
C GLY A 146 5.68 -6.41 -14.99
N ASN A 147 4.48 -5.87 -15.13
CA ASN A 147 3.80 -5.10 -14.10
C ASN A 147 3.00 -5.98 -13.14
N THR A 148 2.90 -5.53 -11.90
CA THR A 148 1.98 -6.10 -10.92
C THR A 148 0.53 -5.88 -11.37
N ARG A 149 -0.31 -6.92 -11.26
CA ARG A 149 -1.72 -6.90 -11.66
C ARG A 149 -2.61 -7.24 -10.47
N ILE A 150 -3.80 -6.66 -10.48
CA ILE A 150 -4.82 -6.88 -9.45
C ILE A 150 -6.03 -7.55 -10.11
N TYR A 151 -6.56 -8.56 -9.45
CA TYR A 151 -7.80 -9.24 -9.82
C TYR A 151 -8.86 -8.98 -8.77
N GLY A 152 -10.00 -8.47 -9.20
CA GLY A 152 -11.19 -8.34 -8.39
C GLY A 152 -11.81 -9.69 -8.01
N LEU A 153 -12.70 -9.69 -7.03
CA LEU A 153 -13.35 -10.92 -6.56
C LEU A 153 -14.15 -11.64 -7.65
N ASP A 154 -14.60 -10.94 -8.68
CA ASP A 154 -15.29 -11.48 -9.86
C ASP A 154 -14.40 -12.38 -10.73
N SER A 155 -13.09 -12.13 -10.73
CA SER A 155 -12.13 -12.70 -11.68
C SER A 155 -11.30 -13.85 -11.10
N PHE A 156 -11.39 -14.13 -9.80
CA PHE A 156 -10.64 -15.25 -9.18
C PHE A 156 -11.47 -16.05 -8.19
N VAL A 157 -11.03 -17.28 -7.94
CA VAL A 157 -11.54 -18.15 -6.89
C VAL A 157 -10.37 -18.67 -6.05
N ALA A 158 -10.62 -18.88 -4.75
CA ALA A 158 -9.63 -19.38 -3.82
C ALA A 158 -10.23 -20.46 -2.92
N LYS A 159 -9.45 -21.51 -2.64
CA LYS A 159 -9.78 -22.55 -1.67
C LYS A 159 -8.73 -22.60 -0.58
N ARG A 160 -9.20 -22.55 0.64
CA ARG A 160 -8.35 -22.54 1.86
C ARG A 160 -8.72 -23.73 2.74
N ASP A 161 -7.80 -24.11 3.62
CA ASP A 161 -8.12 -25.03 4.70
C ASP A 161 -8.85 -24.29 5.86
N PRO A 162 -9.39 -25.00 6.87
CA PRO A 162 -10.04 -24.36 8.00
C PRO A 162 -9.14 -23.41 8.79
N SER A 163 -7.82 -23.59 8.75
CA SER A 163 -6.85 -22.69 9.38
C SER A 163 -6.61 -21.40 8.57
N GLY A 164 -7.22 -21.30 7.38
CA GLY A 164 -7.08 -20.18 6.47
C GLY A 164 -5.88 -20.26 5.52
N THR A 165 -5.12 -21.39 5.54
CA THR A 165 -3.98 -21.59 4.63
C THR A 165 -4.48 -21.82 3.20
N LEU A 166 -3.89 -21.14 2.23
CA LEU A 166 -4.23 -21.32 0.82
C LEU A 166 -3.85 -22.72 0.34
N LEU A 167 -4.79 -23.43 -0.26
CA LEU A 167 -4.60 -24.74 -0.89
C LEU A 167 -4.52 -24.64 -2.41
N ALA A 168 -5.43 -23.87 -3.01
CA ALA A 168 -5.51 -23.64 -4.43
C ALA A 168 -6.23 -22.34 -4.75
N LEU A 169 -5.96 -21.79 -5.93
CA LEU A 169 -6.70 -20.67 -6.51
C LEU A 169 -6.76 -20.81 -8.03
N ALA A 170 -7.70 -20.15 -8.65
CA ALA A 170 -7.73 -19.99 -10.10
C ALA A 170 -8.23 -18.61 -10.48
N THR A 171 -7.68 -18.06 -11.57
CA THR A 171 -8.16 -16.83 -12.21
C THR A 171 -8.85 -17.15 -13.52
N LYS A 172 -9.80 -16.30 -13.92
CA LYS A 172 -10.45 -16.32 -15.21
C LYS A 172 -10.26 -14.98 -15.90
N GLU A 173 -9.75 -14.98 -17.12
CA GLU A 173 -9.57 -13.81 -17.96
C GLU A 173 -10.15 -14.07 -19.35
N THR A 174 -10.79 -13.07 -19.94
CA THR A 174 -11.21 -13.15 -21.33
C THR A 174 -10.13 -12.52 -22.20
N VAL A 175 -9.52 -13.32 -23.07
CA VAL A 175 -8.45 -12.91 -23.97
C VAL A 175 -8.92 -12.96 -25.42
N THR A 176 -8.41 -12.07 -26.25
CA THR A 176 -8.64 -12.14 -27.70
C THR A 176 -7.62 -13.09 -28.32
N PRO A 177 -8.00 -13.85 -29.38
CA PRO A 177 -7.08 -14.78 -30.04
C PRO A 177 -5.78 -14.13 -30.52
N ASP A 178 -5.82 -12.84 -30.87
CA ASP A 178 -4.65 -12.07 -31.35
C ASP A 178 -3.55 -11.90 -30.29
N THR A 179 -3.90 -12.04 -29.02
CA THR A 179 -2.93 -11.94 -27.89
C THR A 179 -2.26 -13.27 -27.56
N LEU A 180 -2.70 -14.37 -28.18
CA LEU A 180 -2.18 -15.71 -27.96
C LEU A 180 -1.02 -16.01 -28.90
N SER A 181 -0.07 -16.87 -28.47
CA SER A 181 0.98 -17.36 -29.36
C SER A 181 0.37 -18.21 -30.50
N ASP A 182 1.05 -18.29 -31.64
CA ASP A 182 0.56 -19.02 -32.83
C ASP A 182 0.26 -20.49 -32.53
N GLU A 183 1.05 -21.12 -31.65
CA GLU A 183 0.84 -22.49 -31.20
C GLU A 183 -0.49 -22.66 -30.43
N VAL A 184 -0.79 -21.73 -29.54
CA VAL A 184 -2.03 -21.72 -28.74
C VAL A 184 -3.23 -21.38 -29.62
N ARG A 185 -3.04 -20.45 -30.57
CA ARG A 185 -4.06 -20.07 -31.55
C ARG A 185 -4.46 -21.26 -32.42
N ALA A 186 -3.49 -22.05 -32.88
CA ALA A 186 -3.78 -23.26 -33.68
C ALA A 186 -4.61 -24.31 -32.90
N LEU A 187 -4.34 -24.50 -31.58
CA LEU A 187 -5.11 -25.41 -30.73
C LEU A 187 -6.55 -24.95 -30.47
N VAL A 188 -6.80 -23.66 -30.59
CA VAL A 188 -8.09 -23.04 -30.28
C VAL A 188 -8.90 -22.74 -31.55
N ALA A 189 -8.26 -22.71 -32.73
CA ALA A 189 -8.89 -22.34 -34.01
C ALA A 189 -10.10 -23.23 -34.37
N GLU A 190 -10.13 -24.48 -33.95
CA GLU A 190 -11.27 -25.39 -34.17
C GLU A 190 -12.53 -24.97 -33.36
N SER A 191 -12.39 -24.13 -32.34
CA SER A 191 -13.49 -23.65 -31.46
C SER A 191 -13.91 -22.21 -31.69
N GLU A 192 -13.31 -21.51 -32.67
CA GLU A 192 -13.61 -20.10 -32.96
C GLU A 192 -15.01 -19.95 -33.62
N SER A 193 -15.99 -19.58 -32.82
CA SER A 193 -17.22 -19.02 -33.35
C SER A 193 -17.01 -17.54 -33.65
N THR A 194 -17.01 -17.16 -34.90
CA THR A 194 -16.98 -15.76 -35.37
C THR A 194 -18.37 -15.14 -35.21
N ILE A 195 -18.42 -13.92 -34.65
CA ILE A 195 -19.65 -13.11 -34.59
C ILE A 195 -19.60 -12.16 -35.79
N PRO A 196 -20.50 -12.30 -36.81
CA PRO A 196 -20.57 -11.34 -37.92
C PRO A 196 -20.92 -9.96 -37.38
N SER A 197 -20.08 -8.97 -37.62
CA SER A 197 -20.45 -7.55 -37.44
C SER A 197 -20.80 -6.94 -38.80
N GLY A 198 -21.84 -6.10 -38.85
CA GLY A 198 -22.42 -5.58 -40.10
C GLY A 198 -21.49 -4.74 -40.99
N ASP A 199 -20.27 -4.43 -40.54
CA ASP A 199 -19.28 -3.61 -41.25
C ASP A 199 -18.16 -4.43 -41.93
N GLY A 200 -18.33 -5.74 -42.11
CA GLY A 200 -17.33 -6.60 -42.75
C GLY A 200 -16.11 -6.92 -41.88
N TYR A 201 -16.00 -6.38 -40.66
CA TYR A 201 -15.00 -6.77 -39.68
C TYR A 201 -15.52 -7.91 -38.81
N VAL A 202 -14.85 -9.06 -38.87
CA VAL A 202 -15.19 -10.20 -38.01
C VAL A 202 -14.54 -10.02 -36.66
N LYS A 203 -15.35 -9.66 -35.65
CA LYS A 203 -14.86 -9.52 -34.28
C LYS A 203 -14.63 -10.91 -33.68
N PRO A 204 -13.38 -11.28 -33.33
CA PRO A 204 -13.13 -12.57 -32.69
C PRO A 204 -13.82 -12.65 -31.33
N LYS A 205 -14.48 -13.77 -31.07
CA LYS A 205 -15.09 -14.02 -29.76
C LYS A 205 -13.98 -14.18 -28.72
N GLY A 206 -14.07 -13.46 -27.61
CA GLY A 206 -13.14 -13.60 -26.50
C GLY A 206 -13.12 -15.05 -25.96
N LEU A 207 -11.93 -15.53 -25.66
CA LEU A 207 -11.69 -16.87 -25.11
C LEU A 207 -11.42 -16.78 -23.61
N ASP A 208 -12.00 -17.69 -22.85
CA ASP A 208 -11.76 -17.78 -21.41
C ASP A 208 -10.43 -18.50 -21.15
N LEU A 209 -9.44 -17.74 -20.68
CA LEU A 209 -8.15 -18.24 -20.18
C LEU A 209 -8.25 -18.44 -18.67
N TYR A 210 -7.99 -19.65 -18.22
CA TYR A 210 -7.94 -20.01 -16.82
C TYR A 210 -6.49 -20.20 -16.38
N THR A 211 -6.06 -19.53 -15.30
CA THR A 211 -4.76 -19.78 -14.66
C THR A 211 -4.98 -20.46 -13.32
N GLY A 212 -4.53 -21.67 -13.16
CA GLY A 212 -4.64 -22.45 -11.93
C GLY A 212 -3.35 -22.45 -11.13
N VAL A 213 -3.47 -22.31 -9.83
CA VAL A 213 -2.37 -22.38 -8.87
C VAL A 213 -2.77 -23.32 -7.75
N TYR A 214 -2.02 -24.41 -7.53
CA TYR A 214 -2.32 -25.31 -6.44
C TYR A 214 -1.05 -25.81 -5.74
N ARG A 215 -1.22 -26.14 -4.47
CA ARG A 215 -0.13 -26.65 -3.64
C ARG A 215 0.00 -28.16 -3.77
N GLU A 216 1.19 -28.60 -4.21
CA GLU A 216 1.57 -30.00 -4.22
C GLU A 216 2.82 -30.22 -3.39
N LYS A 217 2.72 -31.03 -2.33
CA LYS A 217 3.81 -31.24 -1.35
C LYS A 217 4.36 -29.91 -0.84
N ASN A 218 5.59 -29.57 -1.21
CA ASN A 218 6.29 -28.36 -0.75
C ASN A 218 6.51 -27.34 -1.89
N ARG A 219 5.67 -27.35 -2.92
CA ARG A 219 5.75 -26.44 -4.07
C ARG A 219 4.37 -25.98 -4.50
N TRP A 220 4.32 -24.82 -5.13
CA TRP A 220 3.19 -24.34 -5.90
C TRP A 220 3.37 -24.76 -7.36
N ILE A 221 2.31 -25.28 -7.97
CA ILE A 221 2.23 -25.57 -9.38
C ILE A 221 1.31 -24.55 -10.01
N VAL A 222 1.73 -23.95 -11.12
CA VAL A 222 0.98 -22.97 -11.91
C VAL A 222 0.90 -23.47 -13.33
N PHE A 223 -0.28 -23.43 -13.95
CA PHE A 223 -0.46 -23.71 -15.38
C PHE A 223 -1.70 -23.01 -15.90
N GLN A 224 -1.82 -22.91 -17.21
CA GLN A 224 -2.94 -22.26 -17.88
C GLN A 224 -3.75 -23.26 -18.69
N GLU A 225 -5.05 -23.00 -18.80
CA GLU A 225 -6.01 -23.83 -19.52
C GLU A 225 -6.93 -22.94 -20.37
N ILE A 226 -7.13 -23.30 -21.64
CA ILE A 226 -8.12 -22.71 -22.54
C ILE A 226 -8.98 -23.83 -23.08
N ASN A 227 -10.31 -23.69 -23.02
CA ASN A 227 -11.28 -24.69 -23.52
C ASN A 227 -11.07 -26.12 -22.98
N GLY A 228 -10.51 -26.27 -21.76
CA GLY A 228 -10.24 -27.58 -21.16
C GLY A 228 -8.90 -28.21 -21.59
N VAL A 229 -8.10 -27.49 -22.38
CA VAL A 229 -6.76 -27.94 -22.82
C VAL A 229 -5.69 -27.12 -22.10
N GLU A 230 -4.70 -27.81 -21.52
CA GLU A 230 -3.55 -27.13 -20.92
C GLU A 230 -2.70 -26.44 -22.00
N VAL A 231 -2.38 -25.19 -21.77
CA VAL A 231 -1.52 -24.41 -22.68
C VAL A 231 -0.08 -24.84 -22.49
N ALA A 232 0.54 -25.35 -23.55
CA ALA A 232 1.91 -25.83 -23.54
C ALA A 232 2.89 -24.74 -23.10
N GLY A 233 3.91 -25.08 -22.30
CA GLY A 233 4.94 -24.17 -21.83
C GLY A 233 4.53 -23.26 -20.66
N THR A 234 3.27 -23.25 -20.23
CA THR A 234 2.81 -22.41 -19.12
C THR A 234 2.97 -23.05 -17.73
N ARG A 235 3.24 -24.36 -17.70
CA ARG A 235 3.44 -25.08 -16.44
C ARG A 235 4.74 -24.66 -15.75
N GLY A 236 4.58 -24.01 -14.60
CA GLY A 236 5.69 -23.56 -13.76
C GLY A 236 5.58 -24.07 -12.34
N THR A 237 6.70 -24.05 -11.61
CA THR A 237 6.73 -24.44 -10.21
C THR A 237 7.43 -23.37 -9.37
N TYR A 238 6.84 -23.03 -8.21
CA TYR A 238 7.40 -22.08 -7.26
C TYR A 238 7.57 -22.70 -5.87
N PRO A 239 8.64 -22.39 -5.12
CA PRO A 239 8.77 -22.79 -3.73
C PRO A 239 7.65 -22.16 -2.86
N ILE A 240 7.31 -22.82 -1.75
CA ILE A 240 6.44 -22.22 -0.73
C ILE A 240 7.05 -20.90 -0.25
N GLY A 241 6.23 -19.86 -0.13
CA GLY A 241 6.67 -18.50 0.21
C GLY A 241 7.18 -17.66 -0.96
N LYS A 242 7.17 -18.20 -2.21
CA LYS A 242 7.56 -17.49 -3.43
C LYS A 242 6.48 -17.51 -4.50
N ASN A 243 5.24 -17.77 -4.10
CA ASN A 243 4.09 -17.74 -5.00
C ASN A 243 3.92 -16.32 -5.56
N PRO A 244 3.86 -16.15 -6.90
CA PRO A 244 3.58 -14.83 -7.48
C PRO A 244 2.13 -14.38 -7.29
N PHE A 245 1.22 -15.27 -6.93
CA PHE A 245 -0.19 -15.00 -6.67
C PHE A 245 -0.42 -14.87 -5.16
N ILE A 246 -0.81 -13.70 -4.71
CA ILE A 246 -1.01 -13.35 -3.30
C ILE A 246 -2.49 -13.00 -3.09
N PRO A 247 -3.33 -13.96 -2.65
CA PRO A 247 -4.74 -13.71 -2.35
C PRO A 247 -4.88 -13.04 -0.98
N LEU A 248 -5.45 -11.84 -0.97
CA LEU A 248 -5.59 -10.96 0.17
C LEU A 248 -7.02 -10.97 0.72
N ARG A 249 -7.14 -10.84 2.03
CA ARG A 249 -8.41 -10.65 2.74
C ARG A 249 -8.32 -9.40 3.62
N PHE A 250 -9.44 -8.66 3.72
CA PHE A 250 -9.53 -7.53 4.64
C PHE A 250 -9.79 -8.02 6.07
N THR A 251 -10.90 -8.71 6.28
CA THR A 251 -11.19 -9.37 7.57
C THR A 251 -11.19 -10.88 7.38
N ARG A 252 -10.48 -11.59 8.25
CA ARG A 252 -10.41 -13.04 8.24
C ARG A 252 -11.45 -13.62 9.19
N ILE A 253 -12.23 -14.58 8.71
CA ILE A 253 -13.12 -15.41 9.53
C ILE A 253 -12.66 -16.86 9.39
N ASP A 254 -12.50 -17.56 10.51
CA ASP A 254 -12.06 -18.96 10.49
C ASP A 254 -13.13 -19.85 9.85
N GLY A 255 -12.69 -20.75 8.99
CA GLY A 255 -13.55 -21.62 8.20
C GLY A 255 -14.08 -21.01 6.90
N GLU A 256 -13.94 -19.70 6.65
CA GLU A 256 -14.33 -19.07 5.39
C GLU A 256 -13.16 -18.99 4.39
N HIS A 257 -13.46 -19.23 3.12
CA HIS A 257 -12.47 -19.10 2.04
C HIS A 257 -12.18 -17.65 1.66
N TYR A 258 -13.16 -16.76 1.90
CA TYR A 258 -13.13 -15.35 1.55
C TYR A 258 -13.25 -14.47 2.80
N GLY A 259 -12.71 -13.26 2.72
CA GLY A 259 -12.82 -12.25 3.77
C GLY A 259 -14.09 -11.40 3.62
N ARG A 260 -14.33 -10.54 4.61
CA ARG A 260 -15.40 -9.55 4.62
C ARG A 260 -14.85 -8.16 4.34
N GLY A 261 -15.61 -7.36 3.59
CA GLY A 261 -15.26 -5.98 3.30
C GLY A 261 -15.64 -5.02 4.42
N PHE A 262 -14.88 -3.94 4.54
CA PHE A 262 -15.20 -2.87 5.50
C PHE A 262 -16.57 -2.23 5.23
N ILE A 263 -16.92 -2.09 3.95
CA ILE A 263 -18.20 -1.50 3.53
C ILE A 263 -19.39 -2.33 4.00
N GLU A 264 -19.26 -3.66 4.13
CA GLU A 264 -20.35 -4.52 4.61
C GLU A 264 -20.88 -4.08 5.98
N GLU A 265 -20.01 -3.56 6.86
CA GLU A 265 -20.38 -3.10 8.20
C GLU A 265 -21.24 -1.83 8.18
N TYR A 266 -21.11 -1.03 7.12
CA TYR A 266 -21.77 0.28 6.96
C TYR A 266 -22.82 0.30 5.83
N LEU A 267 -23.16 -0.86 5.26
CA LEU A 267 -24.16 -0.95 4.17
C LEU A 267 -25.50 -0.34 4.54
N GLY A 268 -25.97 -0.54 5.77
CA GLY A 268 -27.23 0.03 6.23
C GLY A 268 -27.23 1.55 6.23
N ASP A 269 -26.12 2.16 6.67
CA ASP A 269 -25.95 3.60 6.69
C ASP A 269 -25.84 4.18 5.27
N LEU A 270 -25.06 3.51 4.41
CA LEU A 270 -24.90 3.93 3.02
C LEU A 270 -26.22 3.82 2.22
N ARG A 271 -27.00 2.75 2.42
CA ARG A 271 -28.35 2.61 1.81
C ARG A 271 -29.31 3.70 2.29
N SER A 272 -29.32 3.96 3.60
CA SER A 272 -30.17 5.01 4.17
C SER A 272 -29.77 6.38 3.64
N LEU A 273 -28.47 6.66 3.56
CA LEU A 273 -27.95 7.90 3.00
C LEU A 273 -28.30 8.07 1.53
N GLU A 274 -28.17 7.00 0.74
CA GLU A 274 -28.54 6.97 -0.67
C GLU A 274 -30.02 7.28 -0.87
N GLY A 275 -30.90 6.52 -0.21
CA GLY A 275 -32.34 6.70 -0.34
C GLY A 275 -32.84 8.07 0.12
N LEU A 276 -32.33 8.59 1.24
CA LEU A 276 -32.67 9.91 1.73
C LEU A 276 -32.16 11.02 0.80
N THR A 277 -30.94 10.89 0.28
CA THR A 277 -30.38 11.87 -0.65
C THR A 277 -31.15 11.89 -1.95
N GLN A 278 -31.48 10.72 -2.50
CA GLN A 278 -32.31 10.57 -3.69
C GLN A 278 -33.70 11.22 -3.46
N ALA A 279 -34.36 10.89 -2.35
CA ALA A 279 -35.68 11.43 -2.04
C ALA A 279 -35.68 12.96 -1.91
N ILE A 280 -34.63 13.55 -1.31
CA ILE A 280 -34.50 15.01 -1.24
C ILE A 280 -34.29 15.62 -2.64
N VAL A 281 -33.39 15.06 -3.44
CA VAL A 281 -33.07 15.57 -4.78
C VAL A 281 -34.32 15.50 -5.68
N GLU A 282 -34.98 14.34 -5.77
CA GLU A 282 -36.18 14.14 -6.57
C GLU A 282 -37.36 14.95 -6.04
N GLY A 283 -37.57 14.96 -4.72
CA GLY A 283 -38.60 15.73 -4.06
C GLY A 283 -38.43 17.24 -4.23
N SER A 284 -37.20 17.74 -4.16
CA SER A 284 -36.87 19.14 -4.43
C SER A 284 -37.14 19.50 -5.89
N ALA A 285 -36.76 18.63 -6.82
CA ALA A 285 -37.04 18.81 -8.24
C ALA A 285 -38.58 18.82 -8.55
N ALA A 286 -39.33 17.94 -7.86
CA ALA A 286 -40.78 17.92 -7.95
C ALA A 286 -41.42 19.16 -7.33
N SER A 287 -40.91 19.62 -6.18
CA SER A 287 -41.42 20.83 -5.49
C SER A 287 -41.12 22.12 -6.27
N ALA A 288 -40.06 22.12 -7.08
CA ALA A 288 -39.74 23.24 -7.98
C ALA A 288 -40.72 23.36 -9.16
N LYS A 289 -41.50 22.31 -9.45
CA LYS A 289 -42.54 22.34 -10.50
C LYS A 289 -43.81 22.92 -9.90
N VAL A 290 -44.20 24.10 -10.34
CA VAL A 290 -45.45 24.74 -9.99
C VAL A 290 -46.45 24.45 -11.12
N LEU A 291 -47.55 23.77 -10.79
CA LEU A 291 -48.66 23.54 -11.74
C LEU A 291 -49.84 24.41 -11.34
N PHE A 292 -50.32 25.19 -12.29
CA PHE A 292 -51.54 25.98 -12.14
C PHE A 292 -52.71 25.16 -12.65
N LEU A 293 -53.67 24.91 -11.80
CA LEU A 293 -54.93 24.28 -12.16
C LEU A 293 -55.96 25.39 -12.35
N VAL A 294 -56.57 25.44 -13.52
CA VAL A 294 -57.62 26.40 -13.82
C VAL A 294 -58.96 25.66 -13.90
N ASN A 295 -59.94 26.13 -13.17
CA ASN A 295 -61.32 25.58 -13.20
C ASN A 295 -61.92 25.71 -14.60
N PRO A 296 -62.23 24.59 -15.28
CA PRO A 296 -62.80 24.67 -16.65
C PRO A 296 -64.13 25.39 -16.73
N ASN A 297 -64.85 25.45 -15.62
CA ASN A 297 -66.19 26.14 -15.53
C ASN A 297 -66.07 27.55 -14.93
N GLY A 298 -64.84 28.03 -14.64
CA GLY A 298 -64.61 29.36 -14.07
C GLY A 298 -64.67 30.48 -15.10
N THR A 299 -64.60 31.70 -14.58
CA THR A 299 -64.55 32.92 -15.39
C THR A 299 -63.18 33.27 -15.93
N THR A 300 -62.14 32.70 -15.34
CA THR A 300 -60.75 32.93 -15.70
C THR A 300 -60.36 32.11 -16.93
N ARG A 301 -59.93 32.79 -18.00
CA ARG A 301 -59.55 32.11 -19.25
C ARG A 301 -58.09 31.66 -19.22
N LEU A 302 -57.83 30.35 -19.39
CA LEU A 302 -56.49 29.73 -19.42
C LEU A 302 -55.57 30.46 -20.39
N ARG A 303 -56.02 30.78 -21.61
CA ARG A 303 -55.20 31.42 -22.63
C ARG A 303 -54.73 32.82 -22.22
N THR A 304 -55.60 33.61 -21.59
CA THR A 304 -55.24 34.95 -21.12
C THR A 304 -54.21 34.88 -20.00
N LEU A 305 -54.40 33.95 -19.05
CA LEU A 305 -53.43 33.73 -17.93
C LEU A 305 -52.07 33.24 -18.42
N SER A 306 -52.05 32.31 -19.38
CA SER A 306 -50.79 31.72 -19.87
C SER A 306 -49.94 32.66 -20.75
N GLN A 307 -50.55 33.70 -21.30
CA GLN A 307 -49.93 34.71 -22.17
C GLN A 307 -49.62 36.02 -21.43
N SER A 308 -50.02 36.14 -20.16
CA SER A 308 -49.78 37.34 -19.36
C SER A 308 -48.35 37.45 -18.87
N GLU A 309 -47.81 38.66 -18.99
CA GLU A 309 -46.49 38.99 -18.44
C GLU A 309 -46.52 39.20 -16.91
N ASN A 310 -45.39 39.16 -16.26
CA ASN A 310 -45.30 39.40 -14.83
C ASN A 310 -45.78 40.81 -14.46
N GLY A 311 -46.79 40.91 -13.57
CA GLY A 311 -47.41 42.16 -13.18
C GLY A 311 -48.60 42.61 -14.06
N ALA A 312 -49.02 41.82 -15.06
CA ALA A 312 -50.18 42.11 -15.88
C ALA A 312 -51.48 42.05 -15.08
N ILE A 313 -52.43 42.92 -15.41
CA ILE A 313 -53.75 42.90 -14.84
C ILE A 313 -54.68 42.05 -15.74
N VAL A 314 -55.14 40.94 -15.19
CA VAL A 314 -55.97 39.95 -15.91
C VAL A 314 -57.34 39.90 -15.25
N GLN A 315 -58.39 39.89 -16.08
CA GLN A 315 -59.73 39.73 -15.60
C GLN A 315 -60.03 38.26 -15.27
N GLY A 316 -60.44 37.96 -14.04
CA GLY A 316 -60.75 36.60 -13.59
C GLY A 316 -61.09 36.55 -12.10
N ASN A 317 -61.42 35.37 -11.61
CA ASN A 317 -61.60 35.11 -10.19
C ASN A 317 -60.33 34.34 -9.66
N ALA A 318 -59.79 34.80 -8.56
CA ALA A 318 -58.60 34.13 -7.92
C ALA A 318 -58.92 32.67 -7.53
N ASP A 319 -60.14 32.36 -7.13
CA ASP A 319 -60.63 31.02 -6.78
C ASP A 319 -60.69 30.04 -7.96
N ASP A 320 -60.70 30.54 -9.19
CA ASP A 320 -60.63 29.70 -10.37
C ASP A 320 -59.24 29.13 -10.65
N VAL A 321 -58.20 29.66 -10.01
CA VAL A 321 -56.83 29.26 -10.22
C VAL A 321 -56.25 28.72 -8.90
N SER A 322 -56.05 27.44 -8.85
CA SER A 322 -55.32 26.80 -7.73
C SER A 322 -53.91 26.42 -8.12
N VAL A 323 -52.99 26.61 -7.19
CA VAL A 323 -51.59 26.21 -7.37
C VAL A 323 -51.40 24.83 -6.75
N LEU A 324 -51.06 23.86 -7.59
CA LEU A 324 -50.65 22.54 -7.10
C LEU A 324 -49.15 22.58 -6.82
N GLN A 325 -48.83 22.77 -5.58
CA GLN A 325 -47.43 22.77 -5.09
C GLN A 325 -47.27 21.75 -3.95
N VAL A 326 -46.23 20.98 -4.01
CA VAL A 326 -45.91 20.01 -2.95
C VAL A 326 -45.31 20.74 -1.74
N GLN A 327 -46.09 20.86 -0.65
CA GLN A 327 -45.63 21.50 0.60
C GLN A 327 -45.07 20.45 1.55
N LYS A 328 -43.79 20.05 1.37
CA LYS A 328 -43.08 19.07 2.21
C LYS A 328 -41.83 19.63 2.86
N ALA A 329 -41.74 20.93 3.08
CA ALA A 329 -40.55 21.58 3.64
C ALA A 329 -40.16 21.02 5.03
N ALA A 330 -41.12 20.67 5.88
CA ALA A 330 -40.88 20.09 7.20
C ALA A 330 -40.26 18.67 7.09
N ASP A 331 -40.80 17.85 6.16
CA ASP A 331 -40.30 16.48 5.94
C ASP A 331 -38.88 16.50 5.40
N PHE A 332 -38.56 17.42 4.50
CA PHE A 332 -37.21 17.59 3.95
C PHE A 332 -36.21 18.04 5.02
N LYS A 333 -36.63 18.86 5.98
CA LYS A 333 -35.79 19.29 7.08
C LYS A 333 -35.40 18.09 7.97
N VAL A 334 -36.37 17.25 8.33
CA VAL A 334 -36.11 16.03 9.12
C VAL A 334 -35.18 15.10 8.36
N ALA A 335 -35.39 14.87 7.07
CA ALA A 335 -34.52 14.05 6.24
C ALA A 335 -33.10 14.61 6.17
N TYR A 336 -32.95 15.92 6.05
CA TYR A 336 -31.65 16.60 6.02
C TYR A 336 -30.90 16.46 7.34
N ASP A 337 -31.57 16.58 8.49
CA ASP A 337 -30.98 16.38 9.80
C ASP A 337 -30.49 14.94 9.99
N VAL A 338 -31.28 13.93 9.55
CA VAL A 338 -30.87 12.51 9.57
C VAL A 338 -29.67 12.26 8.66
N ILE A 339 -29.66 12.86 7.45
CA ILE A 339 -28.49 12.79 6.54
C ILE A 339 -27.25 13.35 7.23
N GLY A 340 -27.37 14.45 7.99
CA GLY A 340 -26.28 15.04 8.76
C GLY A 340 -25.68 14.06 9.75
N MET A 341 -26.51 13.40 10.56
CA MET A 341 -26.10 12.40 11.54
C MET A 341 -25.43 11.18 10.89
N ILE A 342 -25.98 10.67 9.77
CA ILE A 342 -25.39 9.53 9.04
C ILE A 342 -24.02 9.92 8.45
N LYS A 343 -23.92 11.12 7.85
CA LYS A 343 -22.66 11.62 7.29
C LYS A 343 -21.58 11.78 8.35
N GLU A 344 -21.93 12.26 9.54
CA GLU A 344 -20.99 12.38 10.65
C GLU A 344 -20.48 11.00 11.08
N ARG A 345 -21.37 10.03 11.30
CA ARG A 345 -21.02 8.65 11.66
C ARG A 345 -20.12 7.98 10.61
N LEU A 346 -20.48 8.08 9.33
CA LEU A 346 -19.67 7.56 8.23
C LEU A 346 -18.34 8.34 8.11
N GLY A 347 -18.33 9.64 8.39
CA GLY A 347 -17.12 10.45 8.42
C GLY A 347 -16.09 9.96 9.42
N PHE A 348 -16.54 9.57 10.62
CA PHE A 348 -15.67 8.92 11.61
C PHE A 348 -15.20 7.54 11.15
N ALA A 349 -16.10 6.69 10.65
CA ALA A 349 -15.77 5.36 10.19
C ALA A 349 -14.72 5.37 9.05
N PHE A 350 -14.84 6.29 8.10
CA PHE A 350 -13.90 6.46 7.01
C PHE A 350 -12.70 7.36 7.33
N LEU A 351 -12.52 7.77 8.59
CA LEU A 351 -11.44 8.64 9.03
C LEU A 351 -11.35 9.96 8.26
N MET A 352 -12.51 10.53 7.89
CA MET A 352 -12.58 11.75 7.08
C MET A 352 -12.56 13.03 7.92
N ASN A 353 -12.79 12.92 9.23
CA ASN A 353 -12.92 14.06 10.15
C ASN A 353 -11.59 14.48 10.79
N THR A 354 -10.48 13.88 10.38
CA THR A 354 -9.16 14.25 10.89
C THR A 354 -8.71 15.58 10.32
N SER A 355 -8.33 16.49 11.19
CA SER A 355 -7.87 17.86 10.90
C SER A 355 -6.57 17.94 10.08
N VAL A 356 -5.95 16.80 9.75
CA VAL A 356 -4.67 16.70 9.03
C VAL A 356 -4.91 16.36 7.55
N GLN A 357 -5.87 17.02 6.89
CA GLN A 357 -5.97 16.98 5.42
C GLN A 357 -5.10 18.08 4.80
N ARG A 358 -3.79 18.02 4.98
CA ARG A 358 -2.89 18.75 4.10
C ARG A 358 -2.55 17.86 2.91
N GLN A 359 -3.04 18.25 1.72
CA GLN A 359 -2.52 17.78 0.44
C GLN A 359 -1.10 18.32 0.27
N ALA A 360 -0.14 17.79 1.01
CA ALA A 360 1.24 18.21 0.91
C ALA A 360 2.07 17.04 0.36
N GLU A 361 2.85 17.31 -0.66
CA GLU A 361 3.82 16.39 -1.25
C GLU A 361 4.90 15.89 -0.24
N ARG A 362 4.91 16.44 0.98
CA ARG A 362 5.84 16.09 2.05
C ARG A 362 5.08 15.75 3.32
N VAL A 363 4.71 14.48 3.46
CA VAL A 363 4.17 13.94 4.70
C VAL A 363 5.34 13.69 5.65
N THR A 364 5.28 14.23 6.87
CA THR A 364 6.33 14.00 7.87
C THR A 364 6.22 12.60 8.47
N ALA A 365 7.32 12.07 9.00
CA ALA A 365 7.33 10.77 9.68
C ALA A 365 6.36 10.74 10.87
N GLU A 366 6.16 11.88 11.55
CA GLU A 366 5.24 12.02 12.67
C GLU A 366 3.76 11.98 12.23
N GLU A 367 3.43 12.57 11.08
CA GLU A 367 2.07 12.48 10.49
C GLU A 367 1.74 11.04 10.07
N ILE A 368 2.69 10.31 9.49
CA ILE A 368 2.52 8.88 9.15
C ILE A 368 2.27 8.07 10.43
N ARG A 369 2.97 8.40 11.50
CA ARG A 369 2.80 7.78 12.82
C ARG A 369 1.40 7.98 13.36
N TYR A 370 0.94 9.22 13.40
CA TYR A 370 -0.39 9.54 13.89
C TYR A 370 -1.49 8.84 13.09
N MET A 371 -1.36 8.84 11.75
CA MET A 371 -2.29 8.12 10.88
C MET A 371 -2.25 6.59 11.10
N ALA A 372 -1.07 6.02 11.32
CA ALA A 372 -0.95 4.59 11.58
C ALA A 372 -1.60 4.20 12.91
N GLN A 373 -1.46 5.02 13.94
CA GLN A 373 -2.09 4.81 15.23
C GLN A 373 -3.62 4.94 15.16
N GLU A 374 -4.12 5.96 14.47
CA GLU A 374 -5.55 6.15 14.22
C GLU A 374 -6.15 4.97 13.45
N LEU A 375 -5.44 4.46 12.43
CA LEU A 375 -5.84 3.27 11.69
C LEU A 375 -5.85 2.00 12.55
N GLU A 376 -4.87 1.85 13.44
CA GLU A 376 -4.78 0.71 14.36
C GLU A 376 -5.92 0.75 15.39
N ASP A 377 -6.27 1.92 15.90
CA ASP A 377 -7.37 2.10 16.83
C ASP A 377 -8.74 1.79 16.19
N VAL A 378 -8.94 2.16 14.92
CA VAL A 378 -10.20 1.96 14.20
C VAL A 378 -10.30 0.58 13.54
N LEU A 379 -9.22 0.10 12.93
CA LEU A 379 -9.23 -1.15 12.14
C LEU A 379 -8.70 -2.36 12.91
N GLY A 380 -8.08 -2.17 14.08
CA GLY A 380 -7.66 -3.23 14.98
C GLY A 380 -6.90 -4.38 14.30
N GLY A 381 -7.47 -5.59 14.38
CA GLY A 381 -6.86 -6.81 13.85
C GLY A 381 -6.62 -6.85 12.34
N VAL A 382 -7.30 -5.99 11.55
CA VAL A 382 -7.13 -5.94 10.08
C VAL A 382 -5.70 -5.59 9.71
N TYR A 383 -5.08 -4.69 10.46
CA TYR A 383 -3.69 -4.31 10.23
C TYR A 383 -2.72 -5.49 10.39
N SER A 384 -2.92 -6.32 11.42
CA SER A 384 -2.15 -7.54 11.65
C SER A 384 -2.34 -8.57 10.53
N VAL A 385 -3.57 -8.72 10.03
CA VAL A 385 -3.87 -9.61 8.89
C VAL A 385 -3.13 -9.13 7.64
N LEU A 386 -3.19 -7.83 7.33
CA LEU A 386 -2.50 -7.25 6.18
C LEU A 386 -0.97 -7.32 6.29
N SER A 387 -0.41 -7.22 7.50
CA SER A 387 1.03 -7.43 7.71
C SER A 387 1.45 -8.84 7.32
N GLN A 388 0.67 -9.86 7.70
CA GLN A 388 0.99 -11.27 7.48
C GLN A 388 0.60 -11.76 6.08
N GLU A 389 -0.59 -11.43 5.59
CA GLU A 389 -1.10 -11.94 4.31
C GLU A 389 -0.67 -11.07 3.11
N PHE A 390 -0.31 -9.82 3.31
CA PHE A 390 0.08 -8.89 2.24
C PHE A 390 1.55 -8.49 2.30
N GLN A 391 1.99 -7.73 3.33
CA GLN A 391 3.32 -7.12 3.32
C GLN A 391 4.43 -8.17 3.28
N LEU A 392 4.39 -9.18 4.15
CA LEU A 392 5.42 -10.20 4.22
C LEU A 392 5.55 -11.04 2.92
N PRO A 393 4.45 -11.57 2.33
CA PRO A 393 4.52 -12.25 1.03
C PRO A 393 5.02 -11.34 -0.09
N LEU A 394 4.61 -10.06 -0.10
CA LEU A 394 5.03 -9.09 -1.11
C LEU A 394 6.53 -8.80 -1.04
N VAL A 395 7.08 -8.54 0.16
CA VAL A 395 8.53 -8.34 0.36
C VAL A 395 9.31 -9.56 -0.09
N ASN A 396 8.89 -10.77 0.33
CA ASN A 396 9.53 -12.01 -0.08
C ASN A 396 9.54 -12.18 -1.60
N ARG A 397 8.44 -11.83 -2.26
CA ARG A 397 8.30 -11.93 -3.72
C ARG A 397 9.17 -10.92 -4.45
N VAL A 398 9.20 -9.67 -4.00
CA VAL A 398 10.04 -8.61 -4.59
C VAL A 398 11.53 -8.96 -4.42
N MET A 399 11.93 -9.43 -3.24
CA MET A 399 13.31 -9.89 -3.00
C MET A 399 13.68 -11.06 -3.93
N ASP A 400 12.79 -12.04 -4.13
CA ASP A 400 13.02 -13.16 -5.06
C ASP A 400 13.18 -12.68 -6.51
N LYS A 401 12.32 -11.77 -6.96
CA LYS A 401 12.40 -11.12 -8.28
C LYS A 401 13.75 -10.42 -8.47
N MET A 402 14.20 -9.63 -7.49
CA MET A 402 15.46 -8.92 -7.55
C MET A 402 16.67 -9.87 -7.50
N GLN A 403 16.61 -10.96 -6.71
CA GLN A 403 17.65 -12.00 -6.68
C GLN A 403 17.76 -12.74 -8.02
N LYS A 404 16.64 -13.08 -8.66
CA LYS A 404 16.62 -13.70 -10.01
C LYS A 404 17.26 -12.76 -11.05
N LYS A 405 17.00 -11.46 -10.96
CA LYS A 405 17.59 -10.42 -11.82
C LYS A 405 19.03 -10.04 -11.42
N ARG A 406 19.64 -10.73 -10.44
CA ARG A 406 21.00 -10.46 -9.92
C ARG A 406 21.20 -9.03 -9.38
N ARG A 407 20.12 -8.35 -8.99
CA ARG A 407 20.18 -7.02 -8.35
C ARG A 407 20.35 -7.10 -6.83
N LEU A 408 20.17 -8.28 -6.25
CA LEU A 408 20.43 -8.58 -4.84
C LEU A 408 21.30 -9.84 -4.70
N PRO A 409 22.18 -9.92 -3.69
CA PRO A 409 22.90 -11.12 -3.34
C PRO A 409 21.93 -12.23 -2.88
N LYS A 410 22.38 -13.49 -3.00
CA LYS A 410 21.64 -14.61 -2.43
C LYS A 410 21.84 -14.60 -0.91
N LEU A 411 20.77 -14.32 -0.18
CA LEU A 411 20.78 -14.35 1.28
C LEU A 411 20.56 -15.77 1.80
N PRO A 412 21.24 -16.20 2.89
CA PRO A 412 21.04 -17.50 3.52
C PRO A 412 19.67 -17.53 4.24
N LYS A 413 18.69 -18.20 3.62
CA LYS A 413 17.30 -18.23 4.06
C LYS A 413 17.05 -18.80 5.46
N LYS A 414 17.96 -19.64 5.96
CA LYS A 414 17.84 -20.21 7.30
C LYS A 414 18.19 -19.19 8.38
N LEU A 415 19.08 -18.25 8.07
CA LEU A 415 19.65 -17.29 9.01
C LEU A 415 19.01 -15.90 8.90
N ILE A 416 18.48 -15.52 7.72
CA ILE A 416 17.96 -14.17 7.47
C ILE A 416 16.51 -14.27 7.04
N LYS A 417 15.61 -13.57 7.76
CA LYS A 417 14.18 -13.52 7.48
C LYS A 417 13.70 -12.07 7.44
N PRO A 418 12.87 -11.69 6.47
CA PRO A 418 12.19 -10.41 6.53
C PRO A 418 11.15 -10.42 7.65
N THR A 419 11.14 -9.38 8.44
CA THR A 419 10.14 -9.10 9.47
C THR A 419 9.47 -7.79 9.14
N ILE A 420 8.15 -7.75 9.19
CA ILE A 420 7.40 -6.52 8.97
C ILE A 420 7.50 -5.68 10.22
N VAL A 421 7.89 -4.44 10.03
CA VAL A 421 8.02 -3.43 11.07
C VAL A 421 7.01 -2.34 10.74
N THR A 422 5.78 -2.49 11.23
CA THR A 422 4.67 -1.58 10.94
C THR A 422 4.14 -0.92 12.21
N GLY A 423 3.43 0.18 12.09
CA GLY A 423 2.82 0.89 13.22
C GLY A 423 3.86 1.37 14.23
N LEU A 424 3.59 1.14 15.51
CA LEU A 424 4.46 1.52 16.63
C LEU A 424 5.87 0.89 16.56
N GLU A 425 6.03 -0.28 15.95
CA GLU A 425 7.33 -0.94 15.81
C GLU A 425 8.22 -0.28 14.75
N ALA A 426 7.66 0.26 13.67
CA ALA A 426 8.42 1.06 12.69
C ALA A 426 9.00 2.32 13.36
N LEU A 427 8.29 2.81 14.38
CA LEU A 427 8.70 3.89 15.25
C LEU A 427 9.75 3.46 16.27
N GLY A 428 9.87 2.17 16.53
CA GLY A 428 10.91 1.62 17.40
C GLY A 428 12.31 2.04 16.98
N ARG A 429 12.55 2.33 15.70
CA ARG A 429 13.87 2.89 15.28
C ARG A 429 14.11 4.29 15.81
N GLY A 430 13.13 5.19 15.74
CA GLY A 430 13.23 6.49 16.40
C GLY A 430 13.29 6.34 17.93
N HIS A 431 12.58 5.37 18.46
CA HIS A 431 12.58 5.08 19.89
C HIS A 431 13.85 4.36 20.32
N ASP A 432 14.39 3.41 19.54
CA ASP A 432 15.68 2.76 19.79
C ASP A 432 16.83 3.74 19.62
N LEU A 433 16.74 4.66 18.65
CA LEU A 433 17.67 5.78 18.52
C LEU A 433 17.61 6.69 19.75
N ASN A 434 16.39 7.09 20.16
CA ASN A 434 16.20 7.90 21.35
C ASN A 434 16.67 7.18 22.62
N LYS A 435 16.40 5.88 22.77
CA LYS A 435 16.93 5.09 23.88
C LYS A 435 18.45 5.04 23.86
N LEU A 436 19.05 4.85 22.67
CA LEU A 436 20.50 4.85 22.51
C LEU A 436 21.07 6.23 22.83
N ASP A 437 20.46 7.32 22.35
CA ASP A 437 20.91 8.68 22.62
C ASP A 437 20.76 9.03 24.12
N VAL A 438 19.65 8.67 24.76
CA VAL A 438 19.44 8.84 26.21
C VAL A 438 20.45 8.01 27.01
N PHE A 439 20.73 6.77 26.61
CA PHE A 439 21.75 5.94 27.24
C PHE A 439 23.13 6.56 27.12
N ILE A 440 23.52 7.02 25.94
CA ILE A 440 24.82 7.65 25.68
C ILE A 440 24.95 8.96 26.46
N GLN A 441 23.91 9.81 26.51
CA GLN A 441 23.89 11.03 27.31
C GLN A 441 24.03 10.72 28.81
N GLY A 442 23.30 9.73 29.32
CA GLY A 442 23.40 9.30 30.71
C GLY A 442 24.78 8.72 31.05
N ALA A 443 25.34 7.90 30.17
CA ALA A 443 26.67 7.34 30.33
C ALA A 443 27.76 8.42 30.29
N ALA A 444 27.65 9.41 29.40
CA ALA A 444 28.59 10.52 29.31
C ALA A 444 28.56 11.40 30.57
N GLN A 445 27.37 11.62 31.15
CA GLN A 445 27.24 12.37 32.40
C GLN A 445 27.82 11.61 33.60
N LEU A 446 27.66 10.29 33.64
CA LEU A 446 28.17 9.43 34.73
C LEU A 446 29.68 9.22 34.69
N LEU A 447 30.23 9.01 33.50
CA LEU A 447 31.63 8.61 33.30
C LEU A 447 32.55 9.80 33.03
N GLY A 448 32.02 10.98 32.69
CA GLY A 448 32.77 12.19 32.41
C GLY A 448 33.95 11.94 31.42
N PRO A 449 35.19 12.28 31.79
CA PRO A 449 36.33 12.13 30.89
C PRO A 449 36.69 10.67 30.51
N GLU A 450 36.22 9.71 31.30
CA GLU A 450 36.49 8.27 31.06
C GLU A 450 35.51 7.64 30.07
N PHE A 451 34.44 8.35 29.70
CA PHE A 451 33.39 7.87 28.79
C PHE A 451 33.93 7.20 27.51
N PRO A 452 34.93 7.77 26.79
CA PRO A 452 35.42 7.15 25.55
C PRO A 452 36.16 5.81 25.77
N THR A 453 36.55 5.50 27.00
CA THR A 453 37.22 4.24 27.35
C THR A 453 36.22 3.08 27.41
N TYR A 454 35.00 3.36 27.84
CA TYR A 454 33.96 2.34 28.03
C TYR A 454 32.99 2.22 26.85
N VAL A 455 32.89 3.25 26.00
CA VAL A 455 31.92 3.30 24.90
C VAL A 455 32.63 3.44 23.56
N ASN A 456 32.34 2.52 22.64
CA ASN A 456 32.86 2.59 21.27
C ASN A 456 32.06 3.65 20.46
N MET A 457 32.67 4.85 20.38
CA MET A 457 32.05 5.99 19.68
C MET A 457 31.88 5.73 18.17
N SER A 458 32.77 4.99 17.53
CA SER A 458 32.65 4.66 16.11
C SER A 458 31.44 3.75 15.87
N ASP A 459 31.22 2.74 16.73
CA ASP A 459 30.05 1.86 16.65
C ASP A 459 28.76 2.61 16.94
N TYR A 460 28.74 3.50 17.94
CA TYR A 460 27.59 4.37 18.21
C TYR A 460 27.24 5.24 17.01
N LEU A 461 28.22 5.93 16.41
CA LEU A 461 27.97 6.80 15.25
C LEU A 461 27.50 5.99 14.03
N LYS A 462 28.05 4.80 13.81
CA LYS A 462 27.59 3.88 12.75
C LYS A 462 26.15 3.47 12.95
N ARG A 463 25.75 3.04 14.15
CA ARG A 463 24.37 2.67 14.47
C ARG A 463 23.41 3.86 14.32
N ARG A 464 23.83 5.03 14.78
CA ARG A 464 23.05 6.25 14.64
C ARG A 464 22.86 6.64 13.18
N ALA A 465 23.92 6.67 12.38
CA ALA A 465 23.85 6.96 10.96
C ALA A 465 22.98 5.95 10.19
N THR A 466 23.16 4.65 10.48
CA THR A 466 22.35 3.57 9.88
C THR A 466 20.88 3.70 10.23
N SER A 467 20.55 4.08 11.48
CA SER A 467 19.15 4.26 11.90
C SER A 467 18.46 5.47 11.27
N ILE A 468 19.22 6.49 10.88
CA ILE A 468 18.74 7.68 10.17
C ILE A 468 18.76 7.46 8.63
N GLY A 469 19.37 6.34 8.16
CA GLY A 469 19.48 6.04 6.72
C GLY A 469 20.66 6.72 6.01
N ILE A 470 21.61 7.26 6.77
CA ILE A 470 22.82 7.89 6.23
C ILE A 470 23.85 6.81 5.92
N GLU A 471 24.52 6.91 4.77
CA GLU A 471 25.62 6.02 4.40
C GLU A 471 26.86 6.34 5.23
N THR A 472 27.41 5.32 5.87
CA THR A 472 28.54 5.48 6.81
C THR A 472 29.90 5.42 6.13
N ALA A 473 29.98 4.87 4.91
CA ALA A 473 31.21 4.72 4.16
C ALA A 473 31.83 6.10 3.81
N GLY A 474 33.07 6.33 4.24
CA GLY A 474 33.78 7.58 4.07
C GLY A 474 33.37 8.74 5.00
N LEU A 475 32.25 8.58 5.78
CA LEU A 475 31.81 9.59 6.75
C LEU A 475 32.36 9.30 8.15
N ILE A 476 32.45 8.04 8.53
CA ILE A 476 32.91 7.62 9.85
C ILE A 476 34.21 6.86 9.69
N LYS A 477 35.28 7.36 10.32
CA LYS A 477 36.60 6.72 10.30
C LYS A 477 36.54 5.32 10.92
N THR A 478 37.24 4.38 10.32
CA THR A 478 37.40 3.03 10.87
C THR A 478 38.30 3.04 12.10
N ALA A 479 38.23 1.98 12.92
CA ALA A 479 39.10 1.86 14.08
C ALA A 479 40.59 1.88 13.67
N GLU A 480 40.93 1.26 12.54
CA GLU A 480 42.27 1.23 11.97
C GLU A 480 42.76 2.62 11.54
N GLU A 481 41.91 3.42 10.91
CA GLU A 481 42.21 4.82 10.52
C GLU A 481 42.43 5.70 11.75
N ILE A 482 41.63 5.52 12.81
CA ILE A 482 41.77 6.26 14.08
C ILE A 482 43.06 5.88 14.78
N GLU A 483 43.43 4.59 14.81
CA GLU A 483 44.69 4.13 15.39
C GLU A 483 45.92 4.61 14.59
N ALA A 484 45.83 4.59 13.27
CA ALA A 484 46.87 5.11 12.39
C ALA A 484 47.08 6.62 12.60
N GLU A 485 45.99 7.40 12.70
CA GLU A 485 46.09 8.84 13.01
C GLU A 485 46.67 9.10 14.41
N LYS A 486 46.27 8.33 15.43
CA LYS A 486 46.84 8.45 16.78
C LYS A 486 48.33 8.14 16.81
N GLN A 487 48.74 7.11 16.09
CA GLN A 487 50.16 6.76 15.97
C GLN A 487 50.95 7.85 15.22
N ALA A 488 50.39 8.40 14.14
CA ALA A 488 51.00 9.49 13.41
C ALA A 488 51.10 10.78 14.28
N GLN A 489 50.08 11.10 15.06
CA GLN A 489 50.11 12.23 16.01
C GLN A 489 51.13 12.01 17.12
N GLN A 490 51.23 10.80 17.68
CA GLN A 490 52.23 10.46 18.69
C GLN A 490 53.65 10.54 18.13
N GLN A 491 53.89 10.08 16.91
CA GLN A 491 55.16 10.22 16.23
C GLN A 491 55.54 11.68 15.96
N GLN A 492 54.56 12.51 15.50
CA GLN A 492 54.78 13.96 15.34
C GLN A 492 55.06 14.65 16.67
N ALA A 493 54.32 14.34 17.72
CA ALA A 493 54.57 14.88 19.05
C ALA A 493 55.95 14.47 19.61
N ALA A 494 56.35 13.20 19.41
CA ALA A 494 57.66 12.72 19.77
C ALA A 494 58.78 13.40 18.96
N MET A 495 58.58 13.63 17.65
CA MET A 495 59.52 14.40 16.83
C MET A 495 59.61 15.87 17.28
N MET A 496 58.51 16.52 17.62
CA MET A 496 58.53 17.89 18.16
C MET A 496 59.23 17.97 19.53
N GLN A 497 58.98 16.99 20.39
CA GLN A 497 59.69 16.92 21.67
C GLN A 497 61.18 16.63 21.51
N ALA A 498 61.58 15.81 20.53
CA ALA A 498 62.98 15.56 20.21
C ALA A 498 63.68 16.75 19.53
N ALA A 499 62.95 17.58 18.76
CA ALA A 499 63.48 18.77 18.13
C ALA A 499 63.69 19.97 19.11
N GLY A 500 62.92 19.99 20.20
CA GLY A 500 63.02 21.06 21.21
C GLY A 500 64.43 21.24 21.83
N PRO A 501 65.13 20.18 22.23
CA PRO A 501 66.49 20.28 22.71
C PRO A 501 67.51 20.73 21.66
N ALA A 502 67.30 20.36 20.38
CA ALA A 502 68.19 20.73 19.28
C ALA A 502 68.09 22.23 18.93
N ILE A 503 66.90 22.79 18.95
CA ILE A 503 66.67 24.21 18.71
C ILE A 503 67.24 25.06 19.84
N ASN A 504 67.13 24.63 21.10
CA ASN A 504 67.77 25.31 22.25
C ASN A 504 69.30 25.17 22.24
N ALA A 505 69.85 24.10 21.68
CA ALA A 505 71.30 23.96 21.53
C ALA A 505 71.85 24.90 20.42
N VAL A 506 71.15 25.03 19.28
CA VAL A 506 71.52 25.95 18.20
C VAL A 506 71.37 27.41 18.64
N GLY A 507 70.34 27.78 19.41
CA GLY A 507 70.18 29.11 19.98
C GLY A 507 71.28 29.51 20.94
N LYS A 508 71.79 28.58 21.76
CA LYS A 508 72.94 28.82 22.66
C LYS A 508 74.29 28.95 21.89
N VAL A 509 74.45 28.25 20.79
CA VAL A 509 75.67 28.37 19.95
C VAL A 509 75.70 29.72 19.20
N THR A 510 74.58 30.20 18.72
CA THR A 510 74.48 31.53 18.06
C THR A 510 74.66 32.68 19.06
N ASP A 511 74.14 32.56 20.28
CA ASP A 511 74.35 33.56 21.31
C ASP A 511 75.80 33.64 21.82
N THR A 512 76.50 32.49 21.85
CA THR A 512 77.93 32.44 22.22
C THR A 512 78.80 32.97 21.06
N ALA A 513 78.45 32.73 19.81
CA ALA A 513 79.16 33.30 18.64
C ALA A 513 78.97 34.83 18.54
N ALA A 514 77.75 35.34 18.82
CA ALA A 514 77.47 36.77 18.84
C ALA A 514 78.20 37.53 19.93
N LYS A 515 78.37 36.94 21.12
CA LYS A 515 79.17 37.51 22.23
C LYS A 515 80.67 37.45 21.94
N GLY A 516 81.17 36.45 21.22
CA GLY A 516 82.55 36.38 20.77
C GLY A 516 82.97 37.44 19.77
N MET A 517 82.04 37.80 18.85
CA MET A 517 82.28 38.87 17.85
C MET A 517 82.22 40.28 18.42
N GLN A 518 81.46 40.53 19.49
CA GLN A 518 81.45 41.81 20.17
C GLN A 518 82.71 42.11 21.01
N GLN A 519 83.41 41.10 21.43
CA GLN A 519 84.70 41.26 22.18
C GLN A 519 85.90 41.50 21.25
N GLN A 520 85.86 41.18 19.98
CA GLN A 520 86.89 41.49 18.98
C GLN A 520 86.86 42.87 18.34
N GLN A 521 85.78 43.64 18.56
CA GLN A 521 85.71 45.03 18.10
C GLN A 521 86.07 46.08 19.16
N GLN A 522 86.54 45.68 20.33
CA GLN A 522 87.00 46.61 21.38
C GLN A 522 88.49 46.40 21.77
N GLN A 523 89.31 45.92 20.88
CA GLN A 523 90.81 46.00 20.99
C GLN A 523 91.39 46.79 19.83
#